data_df028486f031f7febaff0f3f43140d06
#
_entry.id   df028486f031f7febaff0f3f43140d06
#
_cell.length_a   1.000
_cell.length_b   1.000
_cell.length_c   1.000
_cell.angle_alpha   90.00
_cell.angle_beta   90.00
_cell.angle_gamma   90.00
#
_symmetry.space_group_name_H-M   'P 1'
#
loop_
_entity.id
_entity.type
_entity.pdbx_description
1 polymer ?
#
loop_
_entity_poly.entity_id
_entity_poly.type
_entity_poly.pdbx_seq_one_letter_code
_entity_poly.pdbx_strand_id
1 'polypeptide(L)'
;KPFRTLEDTHVLAALTAWLFGLGQESAWPQALQLRLLGLLAGCAEVARQCPSAADSHLMLAGLFAQFDSLRAELDAAFTAGDGHWAQLWQRDQGLLAIAGSARKKRLQKAQALLGITL
;
A
#
# COMPACT_ATOMS: atom_id res chain seq x y z
N LYS A 1 -4.36 -13.17 -11.40
CA LYS A 1 -5.82 -13.23 -11.42
C LYS A 1 -6.40 -11.84 -11.20
N PRO A 2 -7.40 -11.43 -12.00
CA PRO A 2 -7.97 -10.09 -11.89
C PRO A 2 -8.57 -9.80 -10.51
N PHE A 3 -9.26 -10.78 -9.93
CA PHE A 3 -9.88 -10.65 -8.61
C PHE A 3 -8.84 -10.31 -7.54
N ARG A 4 -7.69 -10.96 -7.57
CA ARG A 4 -6.65 -10.74 -6.57
C ARG A 4 -6.05 -9.34 -6.68
N THR A 5 -5.87 -8.82 -7.89
CA THR A 5 -5.40 -7.46 -8.10
C THR A 5 -6.37 -6.43 -7.54
N LEU A 6 -7.68 -6.62 -7.79
CA LEU A 6 -8.73 -5.77 -7.24
C LEU A 6 -8.71 -5.82 -5.71
N GLU A 7 -8.62 -7.02 -5.14
CA GLU A 7 -8.60 -7.22 -3.70
C GLU A 7 -7.42 -6.51 -3.06
N ASP A 8 -6.22 -6.70 -3.60
CA ASP A 8 -5.00 -6.05 -3.08
C ASP A 8 -5.09 -4.53 -3.19
N THR A 9 -5.66 -4.02 -4.29
CA THR A 9 -5.85 -2.58 -4.48
C THR A 9 -6.80 -2.02 -3.42
N HIS A 10 -7.91 -2.71 -3.15
CA HIS A 10 -8.86 -2.28 -2.13
C HIS A 10 -8.27 -2.33 -0.72
N VAL A 11 -7.49 -3.36 -0.42
CA VAL A 11 -6.82 -3.48 0.88
C VAL A 11 -5.84 -2.32 1.09
N LEU A 12 -5.02 -2.03 0.10
CA LEU A 12 -4.06 -0.92 0.20
C LEU A 12 -4.78 0.42 0.31
N ALA A 13 -5.84 0.63 -0.48
CA ALA A 13 -6.61 1.87 -0.44
C ALA A 13 -7.28 2.06 0.93
N ALA A 14 -7.88 1.02 1.48
CA ALA A 14 -8.54 1.07 2.78
C ALA A 14 -7.55 1.38 3.90
N LEU A 15 -6.40 0.71 3.90
CA LEU A 15 -5.36 0.94 4.89
C LEU A 15 -4.81 2.37 4.77
N THR A 16 -4.52 2.83 3.56
CA THR A 16 -3.98 4.17 3.32
C THR A 16 -4.98 5.25 3.73
N ALA A 17 -6.27 5.07 3.44
CA ALA A 17 -7.32 6.01 3.83
C ALA A 17 -7.44 6.10 5.35
N TRP A 18 -7.38 4.97 6.04
CA TRP A 18 -7.40 4.93 7.50
C TRP A 18 -6.20 5.68 8.09
N LEU A 19 -5.01 5.41 7.58
CA LEU A 19 -3.79 6.07 8.03
C LEU A 19 -3.84 7.58 7.78
N PHE A 20 -4.34 8.00 6.63
CA PHE A 20 -4.46 9.41 6.29
C PHE A 20 -5.41 10.12 7.28
N GLY A 21 -6.58 9.53 7.54
CA GLY A 21 -7.53 10.08 8.49
C GLY A 21 -6.96 10.17 9.91
N LEU A 22 -6.27 9.12 10.34
CA LEU A 22 -5.62 9.11 11.64
C LEU A 22 -4.51 10.16 11.73
N GLY A 23 -3.75 10.33 10.66
CA GLY A 23 -2.70 11.35 10.58
C GLY A 23 -3.25 12.77 10.68
N GLN A 24 -4.41 13.02 10.10
CA GLN A 24 -5.08 14.32 10.23
C GLN A 24 -5.50 14.58 11.68
N GLU A 25 -6.13 13.61 12.32
CA GLU A 25 -6.58 13.73 13.71
C GLU A 25 -5.41 13.90 14.67
N SER A 26 -4.32 13.18 14.43
CA SER A 26 -3.14 13.15 15.31
C SER A 26 -2.09 14.18 14.95
N ALA A 27 -2.35 15.01 13.96
CA ALA A 27 -1.45 16.06 13.47
C ALA A 27 -0.05 15.50 13.12
N TRP A 28 -0.02 14.39 12.39
CA TRP A 28 1.23 13.84 11.87
C TRP A 28 1.94 14.84 10.95
N PRO A 29 3.24 14.69 10.71
CA PRO A 29 3.95 15.60 9.80
C PRO A 29 3.22 15.74 8.46
N GLN A 30 3.12 16.96 7.97
CA GLN A 30 2.40 17.25 6.73
C GLN A 30 2.95 16.44 5.55
N ALA A 31 4.28 16.29 5.48
CA ALA A 31 4.91 15.52 4.40
C ALA A 31 4.44 14.07 4.40
N LEU A 32 4.25 13.45 5.57
CA LEU A 32 3.75 12.10 5.69
C LEU A 32 2.28 12.02 5.23
N GLN A 33 1.46 12.97 5.66
CA GLN A 33 0.05 13.04 5.24
C GLN A 33 -0.08 13.18 3.73
N LEU A 34 0.74 14.02 3.10
CA LEU A 34 0.73 14.21 1.65
C LEU A 34 1.13 12.95 0.91
N ARG A 35 2.11 12.21 1.41
CA ARG A 35 2.51 10.94 0.78
C ARG A 35 1.41 9.88 0.89
N LEU A 36 0.71 9.82 2.01
CA LEU A 36 -0.43 8.92 2.16
C LEU A 36 -1.54 9.28 1.18
N LEU A 37 -1.82 10.57 1.02
CA LEU A 37 -2.82 11.03 0.06
C LEU A 37 -2.41 10.68 -1.37
N GLY A 38 -1.14 10.82 -1.71
CA GLY A 38 -0.60 10.43 -3.02
C GLY A 38 -0.76 8.93 -3.29
N LEU A 39 -0.51 8.10 -2.29
CA LEU A 39 -0.75 6.66 -2.40
C LEU A 39 -2.23 6.35 -2.65
N LEU A 40 -3.11 7.02 -1.95
CA LEU A 40 -4.55 6.82 -2.11
C LEU A 40 -4.99 7.21 -3.52
N ALA A 41 -4.49 8.32 -4.05
CA ALA A 41 -4.75 8.72 -5.43
C ALA A 41 -4.21 7.70 -6.43
N GLY A 42 -3.03 7.12 -6.17
CA GLY A 42 -2.46 6.05 -6.98
C GLY A 42 -3.33 4.79 -6.98
N CYS A 43 -3.88 4.41 -5.84
CA CYS A 43 -4.83 3.30 -5.76
C CYS A 43 -6.08 3.56 -6.61
N ALA A 44 -6.61 4.78 -6.59
CA ALA A 44 -7.75 5.16 -7.41
C ALA A 44 -7.43 5.04 -8.90
N GLU A 45 -6.21 5.40 -9.30
CA GLU A 45 -5.78 5.26 -10.69
C GLU A 45 -5.66 3.79 -11.11
N VAL A 46 -5.06 2.95 -10.28
CA VAL A 46 -4.97 1.51 -10.56
C VAL A 46 -6.37 0.89 -10.67
N ALA A 47 -7.30 1.32 -9.84
CA ALA A 47 -8.67 0.80 -9.85
C ALA A 47 -9.40 1.08 -11.18
N ARG A 48 -8.96 2.08 -11.95
CA ARG A 48 -9.51 2.38 -13.27
C ARG A 48 -8.90 1.55 -14.39
N GLN A 49 -7.83 0.81 -14.11
CA GLN A 49 -7.14 -0.04 -15.07
C GLN A 49 -7.84 -1.40 -15.20
N CYS A 50 -7.54 -2.12 -16.28
CA CYS A 50 -7.95 -3.51 -16.40
C CYS A 50 -7.20 -4.37 -15.37
N PRO A 51 -7.89 -5.04 -14.43
CA PRO A 51 -7.20 -5.75 -13.33
C PRO A 51 -6.32 -6.91 -13.78
N SER A 52 -6.55 -7.43 -15.00
CA SER A 52 -5.75 -8.54 -15.54
C SER A 52 -4.56 -8.08 -16.37
N ALA A 53 -4.43 -6.77 -16.62
CA ALA A 53 -3.33 -6.24 -17.42
C ALA A 53 -2.01 -6.34 -16.64
N ALA A 54 -0.92 -6.64 -17.35
CA ALA A 54 0.40 -6.72 -16.73
C ALA A 54 0.82 -5.39 -16.10
N ASP A 55 0.51 -4.26 -16.75
CA ASP A 55 0.81 -2.92 -16.22
C ASP A 55 0.11 -2.66 -14.90
N SER A 56 -1.11 -3.16 -14.69
CA SER A 56 -1.82 -3.00 -13.41
C SER A 56 -1.06 -3.66 -12.27
N HIS A 57 -0.49 -4.84 -12.51
CA HIS A 57 0.33 -5.54 -11.51
C HIS A 57 1.61 -4.75 -11.19
N LEU A 58 2.24 -4.17 -12.20
CA LEU A 58 3.44 -3.35 -12.00
C LEU A 58 3.13 -2.07 -11.25
N MET A 59 2.04 -1.38 -11.61
CA MET A 59 1.61 -0.16 -10.93
C MET A 59 1.29 -0.44 -9.47
N LEU A 60 0.56 -1.52 -9.19
CA LEU A 60 0.22 -1.90 -7.83
C LEU A 60 1.46 -2.26 -7.01
N ALA A 61 2.41 -2.98 -7.62
CA ALA A 61 3.68 -3.30 -6.96
C ALA A 61 4.45 -2.02 -6.59
N GLY A 62 4.43 -1.02 -7.48
CA GLY A 62 5.05 0.28 -7.21
C GLY A 62 4.40 1.00 -6.03
N LEU A 63 3.07 0.94 -5.92
CA LEU A 63 2.35 1.54 -4.79
C LEU A 63 2.68 0.83 -3.47
N PHE A 64 2.77 -0.51 -3.46
CA PHE A 64 3.19 -1.24 -2.27
C PHE A 64 4.63 -0.92 -1.88
N ALA A 65 5.53 -0.75 -2.86
CA ALA A 65 6.89 -0.34 -2.59
C ALA A 65 6.95 1.06 -1.96
N GLN A 66 6.14 2.00 -2.45
CA GLN A 66 6.02 3.33 -1.86
C GLN A 66 5.49 3.24 -0.42
N PHE A 67 4.47 2.43 -0.19
CA PHE A 67 3.95 2.22 1.15
C PHE A 67 5.03 1.66 2.08
N ASP A 68 5.77 0.65 1.62
CA ASP A 68 6.85 0.05 2.41
C ASP A 68 7.93 1.08 2.76
N SER A 69 8.21 2.03 1.87
CA SER A 69 9.17 3.09 2.14
C SER A 69 8.74 4.06 3.24
N LEU A 70 7.44 4.11 3.55
CA LEU A 70 6.89 4.96 4.61
C LEU A 70 6.85 4.27 5.98
N ARG A 71 7.15 2.98 6.05
CA ARG A 71 6.99 2.20 7.30
C ARG A 71 7.74 2.79 8.48
N ALA A 72 8.98 3.23 8.29
CA ALA A 72 9.77 3.80 9.37
C ALA A 72 9.13 5.09 9.91
N GLU A 73 8.62 5.94 9.01
CA GLU A 73 7.93 7.17 9.41
C GLU A 73 6.61 6.86 10.12
N LEU A 74 5.86 5.87 9.62
CA LEU A 74 4.62 5.44 10.24
C LEU A 74 4.87 4.85 11.64
N ASP A 75 5.88 4.01 11.78
CA ASP A 75 6.25 3.44 13.08
C ASP A 75 6.60 4.55 14.08
N ALA A 76 7.36 5.55 13.64
CA ALA A 76 7.73 6.68 14.49
C ALA A 76 6.48 7.50 14.89
N ALA A 77 5.57 7.73 13.95
CA ALA A 77 4.33 8.48 14.21
C ALA A 77 3.44 7.76 15.22
N PHE A 78 3.30 6.43 15.09
CA PHE A 78 2.53 5.63 16.04
C PHE A 78 3.20 5.58 17.42
N THR A 79 4.51 5.47 17.45
CA THR A 79 5.26 5.45 18.73
C THR A 79 5.07 6.75 19.51
N ALA A 80 4.99 7.88 18.80
CA ALA A 80 4.78 9.18 19.43
C ALA A 80 3.34 9.42 19.88
N GLY A 81 2.40 8.56 19.46
CA GLY A 81 0.99 8.74 19.72
C GLY A 81 0.40 7.77 20.73
N ASP A 82 -0.89 7.48 20.59
CA ASP A 82 -1.66 6.59 21.46
C ASP A 82 -1.26 5.12 21.22
N GLY A 83 -0.92 4.40 22.29
CA GLY A 83 -0.52 3.00 22.21
C GLY A 83 -1.58 2.05 21.66
N HIS A 84 -2.86 2.40 21.78
CA HIS A 84 -3.94 1.59 21.21
C HIS A 84 -3.81 1.50 19.67
N TRP A 85 -3.59 2.63 19.01
CA TRP A 85 -3.39 2.67 17.57
C TRP A 85 -2.11 1.97 17.14
N ALA A 86 -1.04 2.07 17.94
CA ALA A 86 0.21 1.38 17.68
C ALA A 86 0.04 -0.15 17.67
N GLN A 87 -0.78 -0.69 18.58
CA GLN A 87 -1.05 -2.12 18.62
C GLN A 87 -1.80 -2.59 17.36
N LEU A 88 -2.79 -1.83 16.93
CA LEU A 88 -3.53 -2.13 15.70
C LEU A 88 -2.62 -2.08 14.47
N TRP A 89 -1.74 -1.11 14.43
CA TRP A 89 -0.77 -0.96 13.34
C TRP A 89 0.15 -2.19 13.23
N GLN A 90 0.69 -2.65 14.36
CA GLN A 90 1.56 -3.83 14.36
C GLN A 90 0.84 -5.09 13.89
N ARG A 91 -0.41 -5.25 14.28
CA ARG A 91 -1.24 -6.36 13.82
C ARG A 91 -1.43 -6.32 12.30
N ASP A 92 -1.73 -5.15 11.74
CA ASP A 92 -1.98 -4.98 10.31
C ASP A 92 -0.72 -5.21 9.48
N GLN A 93 0.45 -4.90 10.02
CA GLN A 93 1.72 -5.21 9.34
C GLN A 93 1.92 -6.71 9.14
N GLY A 94 1.51 -7.51 10.11
CA GLY A 94 1.56 -8.97 9.99
C GLY A 94 0.74 -9.48 8.81
N LEU A 95 -0.45 -8.93 8.61
CA LEU A 95 -1.31 -9.29 7.48
C LEU A 95 -0.68 -8.91 6.14
N LEU A 96 -0.03 -7.74 6.07
CA LEU A 96 0.67 -7.30 4.86
C LEU A 96 1.84 -8.21 4.52
N ALA A 97 2.57 -8.68 5.52
CA ALA A 97 3.69 -9.59 5.32
C ALA A 97 3.23 -10.93 4.73
N ILE A 98 2.09 -11.46 5.21
CA ILE A 98 1.53 -12.71 4.69
C ILE A 98 1.17 -12.57 3.21
N ALA A 99 0.59 -11.44 2.81
CA ALA A 99 0.21 -11.20 1.41
C ALA A 99 1.40 -10.94 0.49
N GLY A 100 2.57 -10.62 1.05
CA GLY A 100 3.73 -10.17 0.28
C GLY A 100 4.25 -11.19 -0.73
N SER A 101 4.29 -12.48 -0.38
CA SER A 101 4.80 -13.52 -1.28
C SER A 101 3.91 -13.70 -2.51
N ALA A 102 2.60 -13.61 -2.36
CA ALA A 102 1.67 -13.72 -3.49
C ALA A 102 1.84 -12.54 -4.45
N ARG A 103 1.99 -11.32 -3.93
CA ARG A 103 2.25 -10.12 -4.75
C ARG A 103 3.56 -10.26 -5.53
N LYS A 104 4.59 -10.76 -4.87
CA LYS A 104 5.91 -10.95 -5.51
C LYS A 104 5.82 -11.88 -6.72
N LYS A 105 5.07 -12.97 -6.59
CA LYS A 105 4.86 -13.90 -7.71
C LYS A 105 4.11 -13.23 -8.85
N ARG A 106 3.07 -12.45 -8.56
CA ARG A 106 2.33 -11.71 -9.58
C ARG A 106 3.20 -10.68 -10.29
N LEU A 107 4.07 -10.01 -9.55
CA LEU A 107 5.02 -9.06 -10.12
C LEU A 107 5.96 -9.74 -11.10
N GLN A 108 6.55 -10.88 -10.72
CA GLN A 108 7.44 -11.64 -11.58
C GLN A 108 6.75 -12.06 -12.88
N LYS A 109 5.50 -12.50 -12.78
CA LYS A 109 4.72 -12.89 -13.94
C LYS A 109 4.44 -11.69 -14.86
N ALA A 110 4.11 -10.53 -14.30
CA ALA A 110 3.86 -9.32 -15.07
C ALA A 110 5.13 -8.83 -15.77
N GLN A 111 6.27 -8.90 -15.09
CA GLN A 111 7.56 -8.56 -15.68
C GLN A 111 7.88 -9.45 -16.90
N ALA A 112 7.62 -10.76 -16.79
CA ALA A 112 7.84 -11.68 -17.89
C ALA A 112 6.94 -11.35 -19.09
N LEU A 113 5.67 -11.01 -18.84
CA LEU A 113 4.74 -10.65 -19.92
C LEU A 113 5.13 -9.36 -20.64
N LEU A 114 5.72 -8.40 -19.93
CA LEU A 114 6.14 -7.12 -20.51
C LEU A 114 7.59 -7.12 -20.98
N GLY A 115 8.35 -8.19 -20.72
CA GLY A 115 9.76 -8.27 -21.08
C GLY A 115 10.64 -7.31 -20.28
N ILE A 116 10.27 -7.01 -19.04
CA ILE A 116 11.00 -6.07 -18.18
C ILE A 116 11.72 -6.83 -17.09
N THR A 117 12.93 -6.38 -16.76
CA THR A 117 13.68 -6.88 -15.59
C THR A 117 13.88 -5.69 -14.65
N LEU A 118 13.47 -5.84 -13.41
CA LEU A 118 13.63 -4.81 -12.37
C LEU A 118 14.74 -5.13 -11.40
#